data_5dfa096ad8c6c54521bcaa3359201182
#
_entry.id   5dfa096ad8c6c54521bcaa3359201182
#
_cell.length_a   1.000
_cell.length_b   1.000
_cell.length_c   1.000
_cell.angle_alpha   90.00
_cell.angle_beta   90.00
_cell.angle_gamma   90.00
#
_symmetry.space_group_name_H-M   'P 1'
#
loop_
_entity.id
_entity.type
_entity.pdbx_description
1 polymer ?
#
loop_
_entity_poly.entity_id
_entity_poly.type
_entity_poly.pdbx_seq_one_letter_code
_entity_poly.pdbx_strand_id
1 'polypeptide(L)'
;MDKAARTRQRILALFLPIAAVLYISAEALSPKGTDQVATDTATALKLLAIAAQHPTQLYIAGTFAVLGLGALAVSYAAIAALARNRGSALATVAALIGGIGAFCGAITNVLVFPNLAAAATAHTTRGAASQFLVTTFNSGFGHVFLYVYFIGIYVAPLLMGIALWRSRSVPRWLAVLFFAGLEIAQQQISSGPVVILYMLPFAAAMILLAAEIWQAATLPASQPQQELTSIPPQQ
;
A
#
# COMPACT_ATOMS: atom_id res chain seq x y z
N MET A 1 3.07 -27.72 5.81
CA MET A 1 3.20 -26.44 6.56
C MET A 1 2.90 -26.70 8.02
N ASP A 2 3.75 -26.30 8.94
CA ASP A 2 3.52 -26.46 10.37
C ASP A 2 2.43 -25.48 10.92
N LYS A 3 1.99 -25.71 12.16
CA LYS A 3 0.95 -24.90 12.80
C LYS A 3 1.36 -23.43 12.95
N ALA A 4 2.63 -23.16 13.24
CA ALA A 4 3.15 -21.80 13.42
C ALA A 4 3.16 -21.02 12.10
N ALA A 5 3.56 -21.66 10.99
CA ALA A 5 3.54 -21.04 9.67
C ALA A 5 2.12 -20.71 9.21
N ARG A 6 1.13 -21.55 9.50
CA ARG A 6 -0.30 -21.26 9.20
C ARG A 6 -0.81 -20.06 10.00
N THR A 7 -0.52 -20.03 11.30
CA THR A 7 -0.91 -18.91 12.16
C THR A 7 -0.29 -17.61 11.66
N ARG A 8 1.01 -17.62 11.32
CA ARG A 8 1.69 -16.45 10.75
C ARG A 8 1.03 -15.96 9.47
N GLN A 9 0.68 -16.86 8.54
CA GLN A 9 0.00 -16.47 7.30
C GLN A 9 -1.36 -15.85 7.55
N ARG A 10 -2.15 -16.38 8.49
CA ARG A 10 -3.44 -15.79 8.87
C ARG A 10 -3.29 -14.39 9.46
N ILE A 11 -2.32 -14.20 10.33
CA ILE A 11 -2.03 -12.86 10.88
C ILE A 11 -1.64 -11.89 9.76
N LEU A 12 -0.76 -12.30 8.85
CA LEU A 12 -0.35 -11.47 7.72
C LEU A 12 -1.53 -11.13 6.78
N ALA A 13 -2.48 -12.04 6.60
CA ALA A 13 -3.67 -11.80 5.78
C ALA A 13 -4.55 -10.67 6.32
N LEU A 14 -4.57 -10.46 7.64
CA LEU A 14 -5.36 -9.37 8.24
C LEU A 14 -4.84 -7.97 7.87
N PHE A 15 -3.56 -7.85 7.52
CA PHE A 15 -3.00 -6.56 7.12
C PHE A 15 -3.55 -6.06 5.78
N LEU A 16 -4.05 -6.93 4.90
CA LEU A 16 -4.61 -6.52 3.61
C LEU A 16 -5.86 -5.64 3.77
N PRO A 17 -6.94 -6.10 4.43
CA PRO A 17 -8.11 -5.25 4.64
C PRO A 17 -7.80 -4.04 5.52
N ILE A 18 -6.91 -4.16 6.51
CA ILE A 18 -6.47 -3.05 7.35
C ILE A 18 -5.79 -1.97 6.50
N ALA A 19 -4.87 -2.36 5.61
CA ALA A 19 -4.20 -1.43 4.70
C ALA A 19 -5.21 -0.69 3.83
N ALA A 20 -6.18 -1.40 3.25
CA ALA A 20 -7.21 -0.80 2.40
C ALA A 20 -8.07 0.21 3.18
N VAL A 21 -8.57 -0.17 4.36
CA VAL A 21 -9.41 0.71 5.19
C VAL A 21 -8.65 1.96 5.62
N LEU A 22 -7.43 1.81 6.12
CA LEU A 22 -6.64 2.95 6.59
C LEU A 22 -6.26 3.88 5.45
N TYR A 23 -5.86 3.33 4.29
CA TYR A 23 -5.46 4.13 3.15
C TYR A 23 -6.66 4.90 2.55
N ILE A 24 -7.81 4.23 2.38
CA ILE A 24 -9.05 4.87 1.94
C ILE A 24 -9.49 5.97 2.93
N SER A 25 -9.38 5.71 4.24
CA SER A 25 -9.73 6.68 5.26
C SER A 25 -8.81 7.90 5.22
N ALA A 26 -7.50 7.71 4.97
CA ALA A 26 -6.55 8.79 4.82
C ALA A 26 -6.93 9.72 3.67
N GLU A 27 -7.20 9.16 2.50
CA GLU A 27 -7.56 9.91 1.30
C GLU A 27 -8.93 10.60 1.42
N ALA A 28 -9.91 9.91 2.01
CA ALA A 28 -11.25 10.47 2.23
C ALA A 28 -11.25 11.63 3.24
N LEU A 29 -10.35 11.59 4.22
CA LEU A 29 -10.18 12.63 5.23
C LEU A 29 -9.24 13.75 4.77
N SER A 30 -8.44 13.57 3.74
CA SER A 30 -7.54 14.60 3.23
C SER A 30 -8.32 15.81 2.73
N PRO A 31 -8.02 17.04 3.19
CA PRO A 31 -8.67 18.24 2.70
C PRO A 31 -8.41 18.41 1.20
N LYS A 32 -9.41 18.90 0.46
CA LYS A 32 -9.28 19.14 -0.98
C LYS A 32 -8.10 20.07 -1.29
N GLY A 33 -7.27 19.66 -2.25
CA GLY A 33 -6.11 20.44 -2.71
C GLY A 33 -4.83 20.23 -1.90
N THR A 34 -4.79 19.25 -0.99
CA THR A 34 -3.57 18.85 -0.26
C THR A 34 -2.82 17.70 -0.93
N ASP A 35 -3.29 17.26 -2.08
CA ASP A 35 -2.71 16.26 -2.97
C ASP A 35 -1.46 16.75 -3.75
N GLN A 36 -1.14 18.05 -3.63
CA GLN A 36 0.00 18.67 -4.30
C GLN A 36 1.25 18.66 -3.41
N VAL A 37 2.41 18.49 -4.02
CA VAL A 37 3.71 18.63 -3.36
C VAL A 37 4.16 20.09 -3.45
N ALA A 38 4.66 20.66 -2.36
CA ALA A 38 5.11 22.05 -2.27
C ALA A 38 6.47 22.26 -2.97
N THR A 39 6.51 22.18 -4.29
CA THR A 39 7.73 22.36 -5.08
C THR A 39 8.09 23.83 -5.31
N ASP A 40 7.13 24.74 -5.13
CA ASP A 40 7.30 26.19 -5.27
C ASP A 40 6.56 26.96 -4.17
N THR A 41 6.94 28.23 -3.99
CA THR A 41 6.40 29.08 -2.92
C THR A 41 4.88 29.34 -3.05
N ALA A 42 4.36 29.44 -4.27
CA ALA A 42 2.94 29.72 -4.48
C ALA A 42 2.09 28.51 -4.05
N THR A 43 2.51 27.30 -4.44
CA THR A 43 1.89 26.05 -4.02
C THR A 43 2.01 25.86 -2.50
N ALA A 44 3.17 26.13 -1.91
CA ALA A 44 3.38 26.06 -0.47
C ALA A 44 2.44 26.99 0.31
N LEU A 45 2.28 28.24 -0.12
CA LEU A 45 1.36 29.22 0.51
C LEU A 45 -0.10 28.77 0.41
N LYS A 46 -0.52 28.22 -0.73
CA LYS A 46 -1.87 27.66 -0.91
C LYS A 46 -2.12 26.49 0.04
N LEU A 47 -1.17 25.57 0.15
CA LEU A 47 -1.25 24.43 1.06
C LEU A 47 -1.32 24.87 2.51
N LEU A 48 -0.49 25.84 2.92
CA LEU A 48 -0.53 26.42 4.26
C LEU A 48 -1.87 27.07 4.58
N ALA A 49 -2.51 27.72 3.61
CA ALA A 49 -3.83 28.31 3.80
C ALA A 49 -4.92 27.24 4.05
N ILE A 50 -4.87 26.12 3.33
CA ILE A 50 -5.76 24.97 3.53
C ILE A 50 -5.48 24.32 4.89
N ALA A 51 -4.23 24.10 5.22
CA ALA A 51 -3.80 23.47 6.45
C ALA A 51 -4.20 24.26 7.70
N ALA A 52 -4.14 25.59 7.63
CA ALA A 52 -4.56 26.46 8.72
C ALA A 52 -6.06 26.35 9.03
N GLN A 53 -6.88 25.98 8.04
CA GLN A 53 -8.33 25.77 8.22
C GLN A 53 -8.64 24.36 8.75
N HIS A 54 -7.80 23.37 8.47
CA HIS A 54 -8.06 21.96 8.75
C HIS A 54 -6.88 21.22 9.43
N PRO A 55 -6.21 21.77 10.47
CA PRO A 55 -4.99 21.19 11.01
C PRO A 55 -5.23 19.80 11.63
N THR A 56 -6.28 19.63 12.41
CA THR A 56 -6.62 18.33 13.04
C THR A 56 -6.93 17.27 11.99
N GLN A 57 -7.64 17.64 10.94
CA GLN A 57 -7.98 16.72 9.84
C GLN A 57 -6.73 16.22 9.12
N LEU A 58 -5.75 17.07 8.89
CA LEU A 58 -4.46 16.70 8.31
C LEU A 58 -3.65 15.75 9.21
N TYR A 59 -3.62 15.97 10.52
CA TYR A 59 -2.96 15.04 11.44
C TYR A 59 -3.60 13.66 11.41
N ILE A 60 -4.94 13.59 11.40
CA ILE A 60 -5.67 12.32 11.34
C ILE A 60 -5.43 11.62 9.99
N ALA A 61 -5.57 12.35 8.88
CA ALA A 61 -5.31 11.82 7.54
C ALA A 61 -3.88 11.31 7.39
N GLY A 62 -2.89 12.08 7.83
CA GLY A 62 -1.48 11.68 7.82
C GLY A 62 -1.20 10.45 8.67
N THR A 63 -1.82 10.35 9.85
CA THR A 63 -1.68 9.15 10.71
C THR A 63 -2.24 7.91 9.99
N PHE A 64 -3.42 8.00 9.39
CA PHE A 64 -4.02 6.89 8.65
C PHE A 64 -3.21 6.54 7.40
N ALA A 65 -2.65 7.52 6.69
CA ALA A 65 -1.77 7.29 5.54
C ALA A 65 -0.52 6.50 5.95
N VAL A 66 0.15 6.90 7.02
CA VAL A 66 1.36 6.23 7.53
C VAL A 66 1.06 4.80 7.96
N LEU A 67 0.00 4.61 8.74
CA LEU A 67 -0.40 3.28 9.22
C LEU A 67 -0.88 2.39 8.05
N GLY A 68 -1.61 2.96 7.10
CA GLY A 68 -2.09 2.27 5.90
C GLY A 68 -0.95 1.81 5.01
N LEU A 69 0.05 2.66 4.77
CA LEU A 69 1.24 2.30 4.00
C LEU A 69 2.11 1.28 4.75
N GLY A 70 2.23 1.40 6.07
CA GLY A 70 2.90 0.38 6.90
C GLY A 70 2.22 -0.99 6.79
N ALA A 71 0.89 -1.02 6.86
CA ALA A 71 0.11 -2.24 6.65
C ALA A 71 0.23 -2.77 5.21
N LEU A 72 0.30 -1.88 4.21
CA LEU A 72 0.50 -2.25 2.80
C LEU A 72 1.88 -2.90 2.59
N ALA A 73 2.94 -2.39 3.23
CA ALA A 73 4.27 -3.00 3.18
C ALA A 73 4.24 -4.47 3.66
N VAL A 74 3.55 -4.74 4.78
CA VAL A 74 3.35 -6.10 5.29
C VAL A 74 2.49 -6.94 4.34
N SER A 75 1.47 -6.33 3.73
CA SER A 75 0.57 -6.98 2.77
C SER A 75 1.30 -7.50 1.55
N TYR A 76 2.30 -6.80 1.03
CA TYR A 76 3.12 -7.28 -0.09
C TYR A 76 3.81 -8.61 0.23
N ALA A 77 4.34 -8.76 1.45
CA ALA A 77 4.94 -10.03 1.88
C ALA A 77 3.90 -11.16 1.99
N ALA A 78 2.70 -10.84 2.48
CA ALA A 78 1.61 -11.79 2.57
C ALA A 78 1.15 -12.27 1.18
N ILE A 79 0.99 -11.34 0.23
CA ILE A 79 0.59 -11.66 -1.16
C ILE A 79 1.68 -12.48 -1.85
N ALA A 80 2.96 -12.15 -1.67
CA ALA A 80 4.06 -12.90 -2.25
C ALA A 80 4.08 -14.36 -1.80
N ALA A 81 3.65 -14.63 -0.57
CA ALA A 81 3.54 -16.00 -0.06
C ALA A 81 2.48 -16.86 -0.78
N LEU A 82 1.52 -16.24 -1.49
CA LEU A 82 0.58 -16.94 -2.37
C LEU A 82 1.24 -17.44 -3.66
N ALA A 83 2.17 -16.65 -4.20
CA ALA A 83 2.80 -16.96 -5.47
C ALA A 83 3.78 -18.12 -5.31
N ARG A 84 3.35 -19.30 -5.74
CA ARG A 84 4.16 -20.54 -5.71
C ARG A 84 4.72 -20.85 -7.09
N ASN A 85 5.78 -21.64 -7.15
CA ASN A 85 6.38 -22.14 -8.38
C ASN A 85 6.85 -21.01 -9.33
N ARG A 86 6.32 -20.96 -10.55
CA ARG A 86 6.77 -20.05 -11.63
C ARG A 86 6.64 -18.55 -11.35
N GLY A 87 5.90 -18.14 -10.31
CA GLY A 87 5.69 -16.73 -9.95
C GLY A 87 6.50 -16.27 -8.72
N SER A 88 7.10 -17.20 -7.94
CA SER A 88 7.65 -16.90 -6.62
C SER A 88 8.79 -15.88 -6.62
N ALA A 89 9.75 -16.02 -7.52
CA ALA A 89 10.89 -15.09 -7.61
C ALA A 89 10.41 -13.66 -7.94
N LEU A 90 9.49 -13.54 -8.92
CA LEU A 90 8.93 -12.25 -9.31
C LEU A 90 8.10 -11.63 -8.18
N ALA A 91 7.32 -12.44 -7.46
CA ALA A 91 6.54 -12.00 -6.30
C ALA A 91 7.45 -11.52 -5.16
N THR A 92 8.59 -12.19 -4.93
CA THR A 92 9.56 -11.74 -3.94
C THR A 92 10.17 -10.39 -4.30
N VAL A 93 10.56 -10.20 -5.56
CA VAL A 93 11.06 -8.91 -6.05
C VAL A 93 10.00 -7.84 -5.93
N ALA A 94 8.75 -8.13 -6.34
CA ALA A 94 7.64 -7.21 -6.20
C ALA A 94 7.36 -6.83 -4.72
N ALA A 95 7.45 -7.80 -3.80
CA ALA A 95 7.26 -7.55 -2.38
C ALA A 95 8.38 -6.68 -1.78
N LEU A 96 9.61 -6.86 -2.21
CA LEU A 96 10.72 -6.02 -1.77
C LEU A 96 10.55 -4.58 -2.27
N ILE A 97 10.29 -4.40 -3.58
CA ILE A 97 10.07 -3.08 -4.18
C ILE A 97 8.84 -2.41 -3.55
N GLY A 98 7.73 -3.12 -3.42
CA GLY A 98 6.50 -2.60 -2.84
C GLY A 98 6.61 -2.29 -1.35
N GLY A 99 7.28 -3.15 -0.59
CA GLY A 99 7.53 -2.93 0.83
C GLY A 99 8.41 -1.70 1.10
N ILE A 100 9.52 -1.58 0.36
CA ILE A 100 10.42 -0.41 0.44
C ILE A 100 9.67 0.85 -0.03
N GLY A 101 8.95 0.78 -1.15
CA GLY A 101 8.15 1.91 -1.65
C GLY A 101 7.09 2.36 -0.66
N ALA A 102 6.32 1.43 -0.08
CA ALA A 102 5.33 1.76 0.93
C ALA A 102 5.95 2.38 2.20
N PHE A 103 7.12 1.88 2.63
CA PHE A 103 7.87 2.47 3.73
C PHE A 103 8.33 3.91 3.42
N CYS A 104 8.90 4.14 2.23
CA CYS A 104 9.27 5.48 1.77
C CYS A 104 8.04 6.38 1.65
N GLY A 105 6.91 5.86 1.20
CA GLY A 105 5.64 6.57 1.17
C GLY A 105 5.15 6.97 2.56
N ALA A 106 5.29 6.09 3.56
CA ALA A 106 4.96 6.43 4.94
C ALA A 106 5.81 7.60 5.45
N ILE A 107 7.13 7.59 5.18
CA ILE A 107 8.03 8.71 5.51
C ILE A 107 7.60 9.97 4.77
N THR A 108 7.31 9.90 3.46
CA THR A 108 6.84 11.03 2.67
C THR A 108 5.57 11.61 3.26
N ASN A 109 4.60 10.79 3.66
CA ASN A 109 3.36 11.26 4.27
C ASN A 109 3.59 11.90 5.65
N VAL A 110 4.57 11.45 6.45
CA VAL A 110 4.98 12.13 7.68
C VAL A 110 5.56 13.51 7.35
N LEU A 111 6.37 13.62 6.29
CA LEU A 111 6.94 14.90 5.88
C LEU A 111 5.89 15.86 5.33
N VAL A 112 4.83 15.35 4.67
CA VAL A 112 3.75 16.18 4.11
C VAL A 112 2.75 16.62 5.17
N PHE A 113 1.94 15.70 5.68
CA PHE A 113 0.75 16.06 6.45
C PHE A 113 1.03 16.66 7.81
N PRO A 114 1.80 16.01 8.72
CA PRO A 114 2.10 16.60 10.02
C PRO A 114 2.94 17.86 9.94
N ASN A 115 3.92 17.92 9.03
CA ASN A 115 4.75 19.12 8.89
C ASN A 115 3.96 20.28 8.30
N LEU A 116 3.05 20.02 7.35
CA LEU A 116 2.16 21.04 6.81
C LEU A 116 1.23 21.61 7.90
N ALA A 117 0.63 20.74 8.71
CA ALA A 117 -0.21 21.15 9.82
C ALA A 117 0.58 21.92 10.89
N ALA A 118 1.78 21.44 11.24
CA ALA A 118 2.66 22.12 12.19
C ALA A 118 3.11 23.49 11.66
N ALA A 119 3.53 23.58 10.40
CA ALA A 119 3.94 24.83 9.78
C ALA A 119 2.79 25.86 9.70
N ALA A 120 1.57 25.37 9.46
CA ALA A 120 0.39 26.24 9.39
C ALA A 120 -0.05 26.78 10.75
N THR A 121 0.24 26.06 11.85
CA THR A 121 -0.14 26.46 13.23
C THR A 121 1.00 27.12 13.99
N ALA A 122 2.22 27.06 13.48
CA ALA A 122 3.38 27.69 14.10
C ALA A 122 3.26 29.23 14.13
N HIS A 123 3.77 29.85 15.19
CA HIS A 123 3.87 31.31 15.31
C HIS A 123 4.96 31.94 14.42
N THR A 124 5.28 31.30 13.31
CA THR A 124 6.23 31.78 12.30
C THR A 124 5.54 32.56 11.18
N THR A 125 6.28 33.40 10.49
CA THR A 125 5.75 34.08 9.31
C THR A 125 5.40 33.08 8.23
N ARG A 126 4.31 33.32 7.47
CA ARG A 126 3.91 32.45 6.36
C ARG A 126 5.03 32.28 5.31
N GLY A 127 5.88 33.29 5.14
CA GLY A 127 7.02 33.23 4.26
C GLY A 127 8.08 32.21 4.73
N ALA A 128 8.44 32.22 6.00
CA ALA A 128 9.37 31.26 6.57
C ALA A 128 8.81 29.82 6.51
N ALA A 129 7.51 29.64 6.82
CA ALA A 129 6.84 28.36 6.73
C ALA A 129 6.80 27.82 5.29
N SER A 130 6.51 28.68 4.29
CA SER A 130 6.50 28.27 2.89
C SER A 130 7.91 27.87 2.41
N GLN A 131 8.94 28.64 2.79
CA GLN A 131 10.32 28.31 2.43
C GLN A 131 10.78 26.99 3.07
N PHE A 132 10.40 26.71 4.32
CA PHE A 132 10.68 25.43 4.97
C PHE A 132 10.07 24.26 4.19
N LEU A 133 8.81 24.34 3.78
CA LEU A 133 8.14 23.30 3.01
C LEU A 133 8.84 23.08 1.66
N VAL A 134 9.06 24.16 0.89
CA VAL A 134 9.75 24.08 -0.41
C VAL A 134 11.15 23.48 -0.26
N THR A 135 11.91 23.89 0.75
CA THR A 135 13.26 23.34 0.99
C THR A 135 13.20 21.87 1.37
N THR A 136 12.25 21.46 2.19
CA THR A 136 12.07 20.06 2.60
C THR A 136 11.77 19.16 1.40
N PHE A 137 10.86 19.59 0.53
CA PHE A 137 10.49 18.80 -0.65
C PHE A 137 11.54 18.83 -1.74
N ASN A 138 12.22 19.94 -1.95
CA ASN A 138 13.30 20.07 -2.95
C ASN A 138 14.66 19.59 -2.42
N SER A 139 14.74 19.13 -1.17
CA SER A 139 15.96 18.48 -0.67
C SER A 139 16.23 17.16 -1.38
N GLY A 140 17.50 16.80 -1.55
CA GLY A 140 17.87 15.50 -2.11
C GLY A 140 17.24 14.33 -1.35
N PHE A 141 17.09 14.47 -0.02
CA PHE A 141 16.41 13.51 0.83
C PHE A 141 14.92 13.37 0.47
N GLY A 142 14.18 14.48 0.37
CA GLY A 142 12.75 14.47 0.00
C GLY A 142 12.52 13.82 -1.36
N HIS A 143 13.35 14.17 -2.36
CA HIS A 143 13.25 13.58 -3.70
C HIS A 143 13.52 12.08 -3.71
N VAL A 144 14.54 11.58 -3.00
CA VAL A 144 14.84 10.14 -2.97
C VAL A 144 13.66 9.34 -2.42
N PHE A 145 13.08 9.76 -1.29
CA PHE A 145 11.92 9.07 -0.72
C PHE A 145 10.71 9.12 -1.64
N LEU A 146 10.46 10.26 -2.27
CA LEU A 146 9.34 10.43 -3.19
C LEU A 146 9.50 9.54 -4.43
N TYR A 147 10.67 9.49 -5.07
CA TYR A 147 10.91 8.65 -6.23
C TYR A 147 10.85 7.16 -5.89
N VAL A 148 11.44 6.73 -4.78
CA VAL A 148 11.36 5.33 -4.34
C VAL A 148 9.93 4.93 -4.01
N TYR A 149 9.16 5.84 -3.42
CA TYR A 149 7.73 5.65 -3.21
C TYR A 149 6.99 5.44 -4.54
N PHE A 150 7.18 6.32 -5.53
CA PHE A 150 6.54 6.19 -6.84
C PHE A 150 6.93 4.89 -7.56
N ILE A 151 8.20 4.51 -7.54
CA ILE A 151 8.62 3.21 -8.08
C ILE A 151 7.88 2.09 -7.36
N GLY A 152 7.78 2.15 -6.04
CA GLY A 152 7.08 1.15 -5.24
C GLY A 152 5.59 1.01 -5.59
N ILE A 153 4.88 2.12 -5.71
CA ILE A 153 3.42 2.10 -5.93
C ILE A 153 3.00 1.80 -7.37
N TYR A 154 3.87 2.02 -8.37
CA TYR A 154 3.56 1.72 -9.77
C TYR A 154 4.18 0.40 -10.24
N VAL A 155 5.44 0.15 -9.93
CA VAL A 155 6.15 -1.02 -10.43
C VAL A 155 5.80 -2.29 -9.64
N ALA A 156 5.69 -2.19 -8.32
CA ALA A 156 5.44 -3.39 -7.51
C ALA A 156 4.06 -4.04 -7.75
N PRO A 157 2.94 -3.30 -7.88
CA PRO A 157 1.65 -3.90 -8.22
C PRO A 157 1.66 -4.59 -9.57
N LEU A 158 2.31 -3.99 -10.57
CA LEU A 158 2.47 -4.58 -11.89
C LEU A 158 3.21 -5.93 -11.80
N LEU A 159 4.37 -5.94 -11.17
CA LEU A 159 5.17 -7.16 -11.00
C LEU A 159 4.42 -8.21 -10.17
N MET A 160 3.73 -7.79 -9.11
CA MET A 160 2.94 -8.68 -8.26
C MET A 160 1.74 -9.26 -9.02
N GLY A 161 1.02 -8.44 -9.80
CA GLY A 161 -0.07 -8.89 -10.65
C GLY A 161 0.41 -9.94 -11.68
N ILE A 162 1.54 -9.71 -12.35
CA ILE A 162 2.16 -10.67 -13.26
C ILE A 162 2.56 -11.96 -12.51
N ALA A 163 3.13 -11.84 -11.32
CA ALA A 163 3.54 -12.99 -10.51
C ALA A 163 2.34 -13.86 -10.11
N LEU A 164 1.26 -13.25 -9.63
CA LEU A 164 0.01 -13.94 -9.29
C LEU A 164 -0.61 -14.59 -10.53
N TRP A 165 -0.64 -13.90 -11.66
CA TRP A 165 -1.14 -14.43 -12.93
C TRP A 165 -0.34 -15.67 -13.38
N ARG A 166 0.99 -15.63 -13.30
CA ARG A 166 1.87 -16.73 -13.72
C ARG A 166 1.84 -17.90 -12.76
N SER A 167 1.71 -17.66 -11.46
CA SER A 167 1.68 -18.70 -10.44
C SER A 167 0.39 -19.53 -10.46
N ARG A 168 -0.69 -18.97 -10.99
CA ARG A 168 -2.06 -19.54 -10.96
C ARG A 168 -2.54 -19.90 -9.55
N SER A 169 -1.97 -19.28 -8.55
CA SER A 169 -2.33 -19.51 -7.14
C SER A 169 -3.64 -18.82 -6.75
N VAL A 170 -4.07 -17.86 -7.55
CA VAL A 170 -5.36 -17.17 -7.44
C VAL A 170 -6.05 -17.10 -8.80
N PRO A 171 -7.37 -16.88 -8.86
CA PRO A 171 -8.05 -16.61 -10.12
C PRO A 171 -7.41 -15.43 -10.86
N ARG A 172 -7.27 -15.55 -12.18
CA ARG A 172 -6.60 -14.52 -12.99
C ARG A 172 -7.25 -13.15 -12.90
N TRP A 173 -8.57 -13.10 -12.82
CA TRP A 173 -9.30 -11.85 -12.65
C TRP A 173 -8.92 -11.11 -11.36
N LEU A 174 -8.58 -11.86 -10.29
CA LEU A 174 -8.17 -11.26 -9.01
C LEU A 174 -6.76 -10.64 -9.11
N ALA A 175 -5.85 -11.25 -9.89
CA ALA A 175 -4.55 -10.66 -10.17
C ALA A 175 -4.69 -9.34 -10.98
N VAL A 176 -5.61 -9.29 -11.94
CA VAL A 176 -5.93 -8.07 -12.70
C VAL A 176 -6.60 -7.03 -11.80
N LEU A 177 -7.56 -7.44 -10.97
CA LEU A 177 -8.26 -6.55 -10.05
C LEU A 177 -7.29 -5.91 -9.04
N PHE A 178 -6.32 -6.68 -8.53
CA PHE A 178 -5.29 -6.16 -7.63
C PHE A 178 -4.44 -5.08 -8.30
N PHE A 179 -3.93 -5.37 -9.50
CA PHE A 179 -3.12 -4.42 -10.25
C PHE A 179 -3.93 -3.17 -10.61
N ALA A 180 -5.06 -3.35 -11.30
CA ALA A 180 -5.90 -2.24 -11.76
C ALA A 180 -6.48 -1.44 -10.59
N GLY A 181 -6.89 -2.10 -9.51
CA GLY A 181 -7.43 -1.44 -8.32
C GLY A 181 -6.41 -0.54 -7.64
N LEU A 182 -5.15 -1.00 -7.54
CA LEU A 182 -4.10 -0.19 -6.93
C LEU A 182 -3.66 0.96 -7.85
N GLU A 183 -3.55 0.72 -9.16
CA GLU A 183 -3.24 1.77 -10.14
C GLU A 183 -4.33 2.87 -10.16
N ILE A 184 -5.60 2.49 -10.13
CA ILE A 184 -6.72 3.45 -10.06
C ILE A 184 -6.65 4.24 -8.75
N ALA A 185 -6.38 3.57 -7.62
CA ALA A 185 -6.25 4.22 -6.33
C ALA A 185 -5.12 5.28 -6.30
N GLN A 186 -4.06 5.10 -7.09
CA GLN A 186 -2.93 6.02 -7.15
C GLN A 186 -3.14 7.22 -8.07
N GLN A 187 -4.16 7.21 -8.94
CA GLN A 187 -4.39 8.32 -9.87
C GLN A 187 -4.86 9.62 -9.19
N GLN A 188 -5.18 9.60 -7.91
CA GLN A 188 -5.56 10.77 -7.10
C GLN A 188 -6.55 11.70 -7.83
N ILE A 189 -7.56 11.09 -8.48
CA ILE A 189 -8.53 11.80 -9.34
C ILE A 189 -9.33 12.83 -8.55
N SER A 190 -9.46 12.61 -7.23
CA SER A 190 -10.11 13.55 -6.33
C SER A 190 -9.73 13.29 -4.87
N SER A 191 -9.81 14.31 -4.03
CA SER A 191 -9.72 14.21 -2.57
C SER A 191 -11.12 14.30 -1.94
N GLY A 192 -11.26 13.83 -0.71
CA GLY A 192 -12.51 13.83 0.02
C GLY A 192 -13.37 12.58 -0.26
N PRO A 193 -14.65 12.55 0.18
CA PRO A 193 -15.47 11.33 0.21
C PRO A 193 -15.66 10.62 -1.14
N VAL A 194 -15.56 11.34 -2.26
CA VAL A 194 -15.71 10.77 -3.60
C VAL A 194 -14.59 9.77 -3.92
N VAL A 195 -13.43 9.93 -3.30
CA VAL A 195 -12.29 9.01 -3.47
C VAL A 195 -12.65 7.57 -3.09
N ILE A 196 -13.59 7.38 -2.17
CA ILE A 196 -14.05 6.05 -1.75
C ILE A 196 -14.50 5.22 -2.95
N LEU A 197 -15.24 5.82 -3.90
CA LEU A 197 -15.74 5.12 -5.09
C LEU A 197 -14.60 4.60 -5.98
N TYR A 198 -13.55 5.41 -6.16
CA TYR A 198 -12.39 5.00 -6.97
C TYR A 198 -11.53 3.95 -6.29
N MET A 199 -11.57 3.89 -4.96
CA MET A 199 -10.78 2.93 -4.19
C MET A 199 -11.50 1.60 -3.92
N LEU A 200 -12.78 1.46 -4.28
CA LEU A 200 -13.52 0.20 -4.12
C LEU A 200 -12.85 -1.00 -4.81
N PRO A 201 -12.32 -0.90 -6.04
CA PRO A 201 -11.61 -2.02 -6.67
C PRO A 201 -10.38 -2.45 -5.88
N PHE A 202 -9.62 -1.50 -5.35
CA PHE A 202 -8.47 -1.79 -4.48
C PHE A 202 -8.90 -2.49 -3.19
N ALA A 203 -9.91 -1.97 -2.49
CA ALA A 203 -10.42 -2.58 -1.28
C ALA A 203 -10.95 -4.01 -1.53
N ALA A 204 -11.71 -4.21 -2.61
CA ALA A 204 -12.21 -5.51 -3.00
C ALA A 204 -11.06 -6.50 -3.28
N ALA A 205 -10.03 -6.08 -4.01
CA ALA A 205 -8.87 -6.92 -4.27
C ALA A 205 -8.15 -7.33 -2.98
N MET A 206 -7.94 -6.40 -2.05
CA MET A 206 -7.27 -6.67 -0.78
C MET A 206 -8.07 -7.63 0.10
N ILE A 207 -9.39 -7.47 0.19
CA ILE A 207 -10.26 -8.37 0.95
C ILE A 207 -10.26 -9.77 0.34
N LEU A 208 -10.39 -9.89 -0.98
CA LEU A 208 -10.42 -11.18 -1.66
C LEU A 208 -9.07 -11.90 -1.58
N LEU A 209 -7.95 -11.19 -1.73
CA LEU A 209 -6.62 -11.77 -1.52
C LEU A 209 -6.42 -12.24 -0.07
N ALA A 210 -6.92 -11.48 0.91
CA ALA A 210 -6.89 -11.91 2.30
C ALA A 210 -7.67 -13.23 2.51
N ALA A 211 -8.84 -13.36 1.88
CA ALA A 211 -9.63 -14.59 1.92
C ALA A 211 -8.88 -15.78 1.28
N GLU A 212 -8.23 -15.59 0.13
CA GLU A 212 -7.41 -16.62 -0.51
C GLU A 212 -6.25 -17.07 0.37
N ILE A 213 -5.53 -16.13 1.01
CA ILE A 213 -4.44 -16.46 1.96
C ILE A 213 -5.01 -17.25 3.15
N TRP A 214 -6.15 -16.82 3.67
CA TRP A 214 -6.78 -17.46 4.80
C TRP A 214 -7.21 -18.89 4.47
N GLN A 215 -7.85 -19.12 3.32
CA GLN A 215 -8.25 -20.43 2.84
C GLN A 215 -7.04 -21.34 2.61
N ALA A 216 -5.98 -20.84 1.95
CA ALA A 216 -4.74 -21.58 1.75
C ALA A 216 -4.08 -22.02 3.07
N ALA A 217 -4.23 -21.23 4.13
CA ALA A 217 -3.72 -21.54 5.47
C ALA A 217 -4.64 -22.51 6.26
N THR A 218 -5.89 -22.73 5.83
CA THR A 218 -6.82 -23.66 6.49
C THR A 218 -6.78 -25.08 5.92
N LEU A 219 -6.44 -25.22 4.64
CA LEU A 219 -6.39 -26.53 3.99
C LEU A 219 -5.35 -27.43 4.67
N PRO A 220 -5.71 -28.68 5.03
CA PRO A 220 -4.73 -29.65 5.51
C PRO A 220 -3.67 -29.86 4.44
N ALA A 221 -2.41 -30.02 4.87
CA ALA A 221 -1.37 -30.44 3.95
C ALA A 221 -1.84 -31.78 3.36
N SER A 222 -2.15 -31.79 2.06
CA SER A 222 -2.52 -33.03 1.36
C SER A 222 -1.43 -34.05 1.68
N GLN A 223 -1.84 -35.17 2.25
CA GLN A 223 -0.94 -36.29 2.50
C GLN A 223 -0.23 -36.58 1.18
N PRO A 224 1.12 -36.69 1.16
CA PRO A 224 1.81 -37.11 -0.05
C PRO A 224 1.19 -38.43 -0.48
N GLN A 225 0.95 -38.55 -1.78
CA GLN A 225 0.41 -39.73 -2.46
C GLN A 225 1.19 -40.99 -2.06
N GLN A 226 0.85 -41.60 -0.95
CA GLN A 226 1.33 -42.92 -0.56
C GLN A 226 0.49 -44.07 -1.18
N GLU A 227 -0.51 -43.75 -2.01
CA GLU A 227 -1.42 -44.74 -2.57
C GLU A 227 -1.01 -45.32 -3.94
N LEU A 228 0.12 -44.90 -4.53
CA LEU A 228 0.51 -45.40 -5.85
C LEU A 228 1.58 -46.53 -5.82
N THR A 229 1.99 -47.01 -4.64
CA THR A 229 2.98 -48.07 -4.54
C THR A 229 2.44 -49.40 -3.99
N SER A 230 1.14 -49.55 -3.83
CA SER A 230 0.52 -50.80 -3.37
C SER A 230 -0.19 -51.57 -4.50
N ILE A 231 0.34 -51.55 -5.72
CA ILE A 231 -0.05 -52.56 -6.72
C ILE A 231 0.85 -53.78 -6.48
N PRO A 232 0.33 -54.88 -5.96
CA PRO A 232 1.12 -56.08 -5.84
C PRO A 232 1.48 -56.58 -7.24
N PRO A 233 2.69 -57.14 -7.46
CA PRO A 233 3.04 -57.74 -8.72
C PRO A 233 2.07 -58.87 -9.02
N GLN A 234 1.33 -58.75 -10.12
CA GLN A 234 0.58 -59.86 -10.66
C GLN A 234 1.56 -60.96 -11.09
N GLN A 235 1.47 -62.12 -10.41
CA GLN A 235 2.11 -63.34 -10.83
C GLN A 235 1.41 -63.97 -12.03
#